data_e575033e05dd7ada7eb4c4826343145a
#
_entry.id   e575033e05dd7ada7eb4c4826343145a
#
_cell.length_a   1.000
_cell.length_b   1.000
_cell.length_c   1.000
_cell.angle_alpha   90.00
_cell.angle_beta   90.00
_cell.angle_gamma   90.00
#
_symmetry.space_group_name_H-M   'P 1'
#
loop_
_entity.id
_entity.type
_entity.pdbx_description
1 polymer ?
#
loop_
_entity_poly.entity_id
_entity_poly.type
_entity_poly.pdbx_seq_one_letter_code
_entity_poly.pdbx_strand_id
1 'polypeptide(L)'
;MTSRDDVVGRLTLASGHPWGPTRSGLTAEAVAMADELGDDQLAVDARLALAEARHRGNEEWKGLAPFVWLLARLDKRPDLFDADRLRRLGWAYERAVPAAADNPAVSIAQVRELEAGLRKFFRFLGGSTHAIHSSLLHAAIMLGLEEEAAAQAAALRSTAHDGAGRASRSARADGEGRDPLREIEWANIHEDWETAVTAAAPVLDRRVDSDDQPYAVQSEALLPLLALGHSQAAWDAHVYSYRRLRFAPNVMSYLGKHLEYLALSGRAARGLRIMRSFVGRANEAQSARALMDLLSGAVLVLRESEREGRGAEPLDTGVPSVAAWCPGPGIGAGTPLNVARPLFEEWACHI
;
A
#
# COMPACT_ATOMS: atom_id res chain seq x y z
N MET A 1 13.78 -30.78 -19.03
CA MET A 1 14.28 -29.62 -19.78
C MET A 1 13.14 -28.61 -19.82
N THR A 2 13.33 -27.45 -19.24
CA THR A 2 12.35 -26.35 -19.22
C THR A 2 12.12 -25.88 -20.67
N SER A 3 10.87 -25.72 -21.09
CA SER A 3 10.49 -25.19 -22.40
C SER A 3 9.81 -23.81 -22.27
N ARG A 4 9.67 -23.11 -23.41
CA ARG A 4 8.93 -21.84 -23.47
C ARG A 4 7.48 -22.01 -23.00
N ASP A 5 6.84 -23.10 -23.38
CA ASP A 5 5.44 -23.40 -23.03
C ASP A 5 5.29 -23.66 -21.53
N ASP A 6 6.29 -24.25 -20.87
CA ASP A 6 6.29 -24.45 -19.42
C ASP A 6 6.30 -23.10 -18.67
N VAL A 7 7.11 -22.13 -19.12
CA VAL A 7 7.14 -20.76 -18.54
C VAL A 7 5.80 -20.06 -18.71
N VAL A 8 5.25 -20.08 -19.95
CA VAL A 8 3.94 -19.47 -20.25
C VAL A 8 2.83 -20.15 -19.45
N GLY A 9 2.85 -21.50 -19.35
CA GLY A 9 1.94 -22.27 -18.53
C GLY A 9 1.99 -21.89 -17.06
N ARG A 10 3.19 -21.64 -16.52
CA ARG A 10 3.40 -21.21 -15.13
C ARG A 10 2.83 -19.81 -14.88
N LEU A 11 3.05 -18.86 -15.80
CA LEU A 11 2.48 -17.52 -15.73
C LEU A 11 0.94 -17.55 -15.81
N THR A 12 0.41 -18.39 -16.69
CA THR A 12 -1.05 -18.59 -16.82
C THR A 12 -1.65 -19.17 -15.53
N LEU A 13 -1.00 -20.19 -14.95
CA LEU A 13 -1.41 -20.74 -13.65
C LEU A 13 -1.40 -19.64 -12.56
N ALA A 14 -0.33 -18.86 -12.48
CA ALA A 14 -0.22 -17.75 -11.53
C ALA A 14 -1.37 -16.75 -11.69
N SER A 15 -1.75 -16.42 -12.92
CA SER A 15 -2.84 -15.46 -13.19
C SER A 15 -4.21 -15.95 -12.74
N GLY A 16 -4.41 -17.26 -12.62
CA GLY A 16 -5.63 -17.87 -12.10
C GLY A 16 -5.78 -17.78 -10.57
N HIS A 17 -4.72 -17.41 -9.84
CA HIS A 17 -4.76 -17.24 -8.40
C HIS A 17 -5.05 -15.78 -7.99
N PRO A 18 -5.74 -15.55 -6.85
CA PRO A 18 -5.87 -14.24 -6.25
C PRO A 18 -4.49 -13.59 -6.00
N TRP A 19 -4.47 -12.25 -5.96
CA TRP A 19 -3.27 -11.52 -5.56
C TRP A 19 -2.81 -11.94 -4.15
N GLY A 20 -1.51 -12.18 -3.98
CA GLY A 20 -0.93 -12.62 -2.73
C GLY A 20 0.26 -13.58 -2.91
N PRO A 21 0.78 -14.17 -1.82
CA PRO A 21 2.02 -14.95 -1.81
C PRO A 21 2.04 -16.15 -2.76
N THR A 22 0.90 -16.82 -2.97
CA THR A 22 0.80 -17.95 -3.92
C THR A 22 1.05 -17.50 -5.35
N ARG A 23 0.38 -16.41 -5.77
CA ARG A 23 0.55 -15.86 -7.13
C ARG A 23 1.96 -15.34 -7.36
N SER A 24 2.52 -14.58 -6.41
CA SER A 24 3.89 -14.09 -6.51
C SER A 24 4.93 -15.23 -6.47
N GLY A 25 4.68 -16.30 -5.70
CA GLY A 25 5.52 -17.50 -5.70
C GLY A 25 5.58 -18.19 -7.06
N LEU A 26 4.41 -18.50 -7.64
CA LEU A 26 4.31 -19.10 -8.98
C LEU A 26 4.95 -18.22 -10.06
N THR A 27 4.80 -16.90 -9.95
CA THR A 27 5.42 -15.97 -10.90
C THR A 27 6.94 -15.93 -10.72
N ALA A 28 7.45 -16.05 -9.49
CA ALA A 28 8.89 -16.14 -9.23
C ALA A 28 9.50 -17.44 -9.79
N GLU A 29 8.76 -18.55 -9.72
CA GLU A 29 9.15 -19.81 -10.38
C GLU A 29 9.25 -19.63 -11.91
N ALA A 30 8.28 -18.92 -12.53
CA ALA A 30 8.34 -18.62 -13.95
C ALA A 30 9.56 -17.75 -14.32
N VAL A 31 9.98 -16.83 -13.44
CA VAL A 31 11.22 -16.06 -13.63
C VAL A 31 12.44 -16.99 -13.64
N ALA A 32 12.56 -17.90 -12.67
CA ALA A 32 13.67 -18.85 -12.61
C ALA A 32 13.72 -19.76 -13.85
N MET A 33 12.56 -20.25 -14.29
CA MET A 33 12.46 -21.07 -15.51
C MET A 33 12.87 -20.31 -16.78
N ALA A 34 12.49 -19.02 -16.89
CA ALA A 34 12.88 -18.19 -18.04
C ALA A 34 14.40 -17.91 -18.06
N ASP A 35 15.01 -17.75 -16.88
CA ASP A 35 16.46 -17.59 -16.74
C ASP A 35 17.22 -18.87 -17.14
N GLU A 36 16.74 -20.05 -16.71
CA GLU A 36 17.31 -21.35 -17.12
C GLU A 36 17.24 -21.56 -18.63
N LEU A 37 16.15 -21.12 -19.26
CA LEU A 37 15.96 -21.22 -20.70
C LEU A 37 16.85 -20.26 -21.49
N GLY A 38 17.32 -19.18 -20.86
CA GLY A 38 18.09 -18.11 -21.52
C GLY A 38 17.26 -17.28 -22.51
N ASP A 39 15.94 -17.28 -22.40
CA ASP A 39 15.04 -16.48 -23.25
C ASP A 39 14.84 -15.09 -22.65
N ASP A 40 15.55 -14.11 -23.19
CA ASP A 40 15.52 -12.72 -22.73
C ASP A 40 14.11 -12.09 -22.76
N GLN A 41 13.29 -12.43 -23.76
CA GLN A 41 11.92 -11.88 -23.84
C GLN A 41 11.02 -12.43 -22.72
N LEU A 42 11.07 -13.76 -22.52
CA LEU A 42 10.34 -14.39 -21.42
C LEU A 42 10.82 -13.90 -20.06
N ALA A 43 12.13 -13.69 -19.89
CA ALA A 43 12.72 -13.17 -18.67
C ALA A 43 12.22 -11.75 -18.35
N VAL A 44 12.01 -10.90 -19.35
CA VAL A 44 11.38 -9.57 -19.19
C VAL A 44 9.91 -9.72 -18.83
N ASP A 45 9.14 -10.52 -19.58
CA ASP A 45 7.70 -10.70 -19.35
C ASP A 45 7.39 -11.28 -17.95
N ALA A 46 8.17 -12.28 -17.54
CA ALA A 46 8.03 -12.90 -16.22
C ALA A 46 8.34 -11.92 -15.08
N ARG A 47 9.38 -11.07 -15.24
CA ARG A 47 9.71 -10.06 -14.21
C ARG A 47 8.74 -8.90 -14.16
N LEU A 48 8.16 -8.47 -15.28
CA LEU A 48 7.05 -7.52 -15.29
C LEU A 48 5.83 -8.09 -14.55
N ALA A 49 5.50 -9.36 -14.81
CA ALA A 49 4.42 -10.05 -14.10
C ALA A 49 4.73 -10.21 -12.60
N LEU A 50 6.00 -10.49 -12.23
CA LEU A 50 6.40 -10.64 -10.83
C LEU A 50 6.36 -9.30 -10.08
N ALA A 51 6.81 -8.20 -10.70
CA ALA A 51 6.72 -6.87 -10.11
C ALA A 51 5.26 -6.49 -9.83
N GLU A 52 4.35 -6.76 -10.77
CA GLU A 52 2.92 -6.56 -10.60
C GLU A 52 2.34 -7.47 -9.51
N ALA A 53 2.64 -8.76 -9.53
CA ALA A 53 2.11 -9.71 -8.55
C ALA A 53 2.53 -9.36 -7.12
N ARG A 54 3.77 -8.95 -6.92
CA ARG A 54 4.28 -8.53 -5.61
C ARG A 54 3.64 -7.24 -5.12
N HIS A 55 3.51 -6.25 -6.00
CA HIS A 55 2.86 -5.00 -5.62
C HIS A 55 1.40 -5.23 -5.23
N ARG A 56 0.60 -5.87 -6.11
CA ARG A 56 -0.82 -6.15 -5.84
C ARG A 56 -1.03 -7.18 -4.72
N GLY A 57 -0.02 -8.02 -4.45
CA GLY A 57 0.02 -8.98 -3.35
C GLY A 57 0.44 -8.39 -2.00
N ASN A 58 0.65 -7.07 -1.92
CA ASN A 58 1.17 -6.37 -0.74
C ASN A 58 2.58 -6.82 -0.31
N GLU A 59 3.43 -7.12 -1.29
CA GLU A 59 4.83 -7.46 -1.12
C GLU A 59 5.73 -6.43 -1.84
N GLU A 60 5.42 -5.15 -1.70
CA GLU A 60 5.93 -4.05 -2.55
C GLU A 60 7.46 -3.98 -2.56
N TRP A 61 8.10 -4.07 -1.40
CA TRP A 61 9.55 -4.02 -1.28
C TRP A 61 10.26 -5.19 -2.00
N LYS A 62 9.62 -6.37 -2.07
CA LYS A 62 10.14 -7.51 -2.83
C LYS A 62 10.07 -7.28 -4.35
N GLY A 63 9.20 -6.35 -4.78
CA GLY A 63 9.08 -5.92 -6.17
C GLY A 63 10.27 -5.11 -6.67
N LEU A 64 11.07 -4.53 -5.77
CA LEU A 64 12.24 -3.72 -6.13
C LEU A 64 13.31 -4.52 -6.89
N ALA A 65 13.60 -5.76 -6.49
CA ALA A 65 14.62 -6.58 -7.12
C ALA A 65 14.31 -6.89 -8.61
N PRO A 66 13.14 -7.44 -9.00
CA PRO A 66 12.81 -7.63 -10.41
C PRO A 66 12.73 -6.31 -11.18
N PHE A 67 12.28 -5.22 -10.53
CA PHE A 67 12.22 -3.90 -11.13
C PHE A 67 13.62 -3.36 -11.50
N VAL A 68 14.58 -3.40 -10.58
CA VAL A 68 15.97 -2.96 -10.84
C VAL A 68 16.59 -3.79 -11.97
N TRP A 69 16.34 -5.10 -12.03
CA TRP A 69 16.79 -5.92 -13.13
C TRP A 69 16.20 -5.47 -14.48
N LEU A 70 14.90 -5.12 -14.50
CA LEU A 70 14.22 -4.62 -15.71
C LEU A 70 14.84 -3.30 -16.20
N LEU A 71 15.16 -2.37 -15.31
CA LEU A 71 15.84 -1.12 -15.67
C LEU A 71 17.21 -1.39 -16.27
N ALA A 72 18.01 -2.25 -15.63
CA ALA A 72 19.32 -2.63 -16.15
C ALA A 72 19.25 -3.35 -17.52
N ARG A 73 18.17 -4.10 -17.75
CA ARG A 73 17.94 -4.77 -19.03
C ARG A 73 17.48 -3.78 -20.10
N LEU A 74 16.62 -2.83 -19.77
CA LEU A 74 16.20 -1.76 -20.70
C LEU A 74 17.40 -0.93 -21.19
N ASP A 75 18.32 -0.60 -20.30
CA ASP A 75 19.52 0.16 -20.65
C ASP A 75 20.42 -0.60 -21.65
N LYS A 76 20.55 -1.93 -21.51
CA LYS A 76 21.40 -2.78 -22.33
C LYS A 76 20.73 -3.31 -23.60
N ARG A 77 19.44 -3.58 -23.55
CA ARG A 77 18.65 -4.23 -24.58
C ARG A 77 17.28 -3.57 -24.74
N PRO A 78 17.24 -2.30 -25.20
CA PRO A 78 15.98 -1.59 -25.40
C PRO A 78 15.07 -2.26 -26.44
N ASP A 79 15.63 -3.04 -27.35
CA ASP A 79 14.92 -3.83 -28.36
C ASP A 79 13.94 -4.88 -27.78
N LEU A 80 14.12 -5.28 -26.52
CA LEU A 80 13.21 -6.19 -25.81
C LEU A 80 11.94 -5.51 -25.28
N PHE A 81 11.88 -4.17 -25.30
CA PHE A 81 10.81 -3.41 -24.70
C PHE A 81 9.95 -2.71 -25.75
N ASP A 82 8.87 -3.37 -26.17
CA ASP A 82 7.81 -2.75 -26.96
C ASP A 82 6.96 -1.78 -26.13
N ALA A 83 6.00 -1.13 -26.77
CA ALA A 83 5.13 -0.13 -26.11
C ALA A 83 4.36 -0.70 -24.91
N ASP A 84 3.96 -1.99 -24.94
CA ASP A 84 3.25 -2.64 -23.83
C ASP A 84 4.18 -2.87 -22.64
N ARG A 85 5.36 -3.42 -22.87
CA ARG A 85 6.37 -3.64 -21.83
C ARG A 85 6.87 -2.34 -21.22
N LEU A 86 7.05 -1.28 -22.04
CA LEU A 86 7.40 0.06 -21.53
C LEU A 86 6.29 0.63 -20.64
N ARG A 87 5.02 0.47 -21.03
CA ARG A 87 3.88 0.91 -20.20
C ARG A 87 3.83 0.16 -18.87
N ARG A 88 3.99 -1.17 -18.88
CA ARG A 88 4.04 -2.01 -17.68
C ARG A 88 5.25 -1.66 -16.79
N LEU A 89 6.38 -1.38 -17.39
CA LEU A 89 7.57 -0.92 -16.66
C LEU A 89 7.33 0.47 -16.03
N GLY A 90 6.67 1.39 -16.73
CA GLY A 90 6.26 2.70 -16.18
C GLY A 90 5.36 2.54 -14.96
N TRP A 91 4.36 1.66 -15.06
CA TRP A 91 3.50 1.30 -13.94
C TRP A 91 4.30 0.74 -12.73
N ALA A 92 5.28 -0.11 -12.97
CA ALA A 92 6.15 -0.63 -11.93
C ALA A 92 7.06 0.46 -11.34
N TYR A 93 7.51 1.42 -12.15
CA TYR A 93 8.35 2.53 -11.71
C TYR A 93 7.62 3.46 -10.73
N GLU A 94 6.39 3.86 -11.05
CA GLU A 94 5.56 4.69 -10.18
C GLU A 94 5.42 4.10 -8.77
N ARG A 95 5.49 2.78 -8.66
CA ARG A 95 5.33 2.04 -7.40
C ARG A 95 6.64 1.73 -6.71
N ALA A 96 7.71 1.63 -7.47
CA ALA A 96 9.03 1.33 -6.92
C ALA A 96 9.57 2.50 -6.07
N VAL A 97 9.27 3.75 -6.44
CA VAL A 97 9.74 4.93 -5.69
C VAL A 97 9.13 4.97 -4.28
N PRO A 98 7.79 4.92 -4.09
CA PRO A 98 7.22 4.86 -2.75
C PRO A 98 7.62 3.60 -1.97
N ALA A 99 7.69 2.43 -2.63
CA ALA A 99 8.10 1.19 -1.99
C ALA A 99 9.56 1.25 -1.48
N ALA A 100 10.43 1.97 -2.19
CA ALA A 100 11.79 2.24 -1.73
C ALA A 100 11.80 3.22 -0.56
N ALA A 101 10.96 4.26 -0.59
CA ALA A 101 10.84 5.25 0.48
C ALA A 101 10.29 4.65 1.80
N ASP A 102 9.39 3.66 1.70
CA ASP A 102 8.81 2.95 2.84
C ASP A 102 9.74 1.83 3.40
N ASN A 103 10.87 1.56 2.75
CA ASN A 103 11.79 0.52 3.17
C ASN A 103 13.01 1.13 3.90
N PRO A 104 13.15 0.96 5.22
CA PRO A 104 14.27 1.54 5.98
C PRO A 104 15.65 0.99 5.58
N ALA A 105 15.72 -0.11 4.85
CA ALA A 105 16.98 -0.63 4.30
C ALA A 105 17.45 0.12 3.04
N VAL A 106 16.60 0.97 2.45
CA VAL A 106 16.92 1.79 1.28
C VAL A 106 17.29 3.19 1.74
N SER A 107 18.51 3.64 1.38
CA SER A 107 18.95 4.97 1.74
C SER A 107 18.21 6.07 0.98
N ILE A 108 18.10 7.26 1.57
CA ILE A 108 17.50 8.43 0.92
C ILE A 108 18.19 8.73 -0.42
N ALA A 109 19.51 8.54 -0.52
CA ALA A 109 20.24 8.73 -1.77
C ALA A 109 19.74 7.78 -2.87
N GLN A 110 19.49 6.52 -2.56
CA GLN A 110 18.94 5.55 -3.50
C GLN A 110 17.49 5.90 -3.91
N VAL A 111 16.68 6.39 -2.99
CA VAL A 111 15.34 6.90 -3.32
C VAL A 111 15.43 8.06 -4.30
N ARG A 112 16.34 9.03 -4.06
CA ARG A 112 16.59 10.17 -4.96
C ARG A 112 17.05 9.75 -6.36
N GLU A 113 17.87 8.73 -6.47
CA GLU A 113 18.26 8.14 -7.76
C GLU A 113 17.04 7.56 -8.49
N LEU A 114 16.18 6.84 -7.79
CA LEU A 114 14.94 6.31 -8.36
C LEU A 114 13.99 7.43 -8.81
N GLU A 115 13.82 8.49 -8.02
CA GLU A 115 13.01 9.66 -8.39
C GLU A 115 13.54 10.35 -9.67
N ALA A 116 14.85 10.56 -9.75
CA ALA A 116 15.47 11.16 -10.92
C ALA A 116 15.29 10.27 -12.17
N GLY A 117 15.43 8.96 -12.00
CA GLY A 117 15.18 7.97 -13.03
C GLY A 117 13.71 7.94 -13.48
N LEU A 118 12.75 8.02 -12.56
CA LEU A 118 11.32 8.10 -12.87
C LEU A 118 11.03 9.31 -13.78
N ARG A 119 11.51 10.50 -13.40
CA ARG A 119 11.34 11.73 -14.21
C ARG A 119 11.97 11.60 -15.61
N LYS A 120 13.15 10.97 -15.71
CA LYS A 120 13.84 10.74 -17.00
C LYS A 120 13.04 9.76 -17.87
N PHE A 121 12.55 8.67 -17.28
CA PHE A 121 11.81 7.63 -17.97
C PHE A 121 10.50 8.18 -18.55
N PHE A 122 9.69 8.89 -17.75
CA PHE A 122 8.42 9.44 -18.22
C PHE A 122 8.60 10.57 -19.25
N ARG A 123 9.66 11.37 -19.15
CA ARG A 123 10.00 12.34 -20.21
C ARG A 123 10.31 11.65 -21.53
N PHE A 124 11.04 10.52 -21.49
CA PHE A 124 11.33 9.73 -22.70
C PHE A 124 10.07 9.14 -23.33
N LEU A 125 9.11 8.68 -22.52
CA LEU A 125 7.86 8.13 -23.02
C LEU A 125 6.83 9.19 -23.46
N GLY A 126 7.06 10.47 -23.20
CA GLY A 126 6.03 11.51 -23.38
C GLY A 126 4.82 11.29 -22.45
N GLY A 127 5.04 10.65 -21.29
CA GLY A 127 4.00 10.23 -20.37
C GLY A 127 3.48 11.36 -19.47
N SER A 128 2.47 11.02 -18.67
CA SER A 128 1.78 11.95 -17.76
C SER A 128 2.71 12.43 -16.63
N THR A 129 2.81 13.76 -16.47
CA THR A 129 3.47 14.36 -15.31
C THR A 129 2.69 14.13 -14.02
N HIS A 130 1.39 13.89 -14.11
CA HIS A 130 0.50 13.58 -13.00
C HIS A 130 0.94 12.32 -12.24
N ALA A 131 1.22 11.21 -12.96
CA ALA A 131 1.71 9.97 -12.36
C ALA A 131 3.05 10.16 -11.62
N ILE A 132 3.94 11.02 -12.17
CA ILE A 132 5.20 11.38 -11.50
C ILE A 132 4.91 12.08 -10.18
N HIS A 133 4.07 13.13 -10.19
CA HIS A 133 3.78 13.90 -8.98
C HIS A 133 3.06 13.06 -7.92
N SER A 134 2.14 12.18 -8.31
CA SER A 134 1.48 11.24 -7.40
C SER A 134 2.48 10.30 -6.71
N SER A 135 3.42 9.70 -7.46
CA SER A 135 4.46 8.82 -6.93
C SER A 135 5.41 9.57 -5.98
N LEU A 136 5.83 10.78 -6.37
CA LEU A 136 6.76 11.59 -5.57
C LEU A 136 6.10 12.16 -4.31
N LEU A 137 4.82 12.53 -4.38
CA LEU A 137 4.05 12.94 -3.20
C LEU A 137 4.01 11.79 -2.18
N HIS A 138 3.70 10.58 -2.64
CA HIS A 138 3.69 9.42 -1.75
C HIS A 138 5.06 9.18 -1.10
N ALA A 139 6.14 9.21 -1.89
CA ALA A 139 7.50 9.03 -1.35
C ALA A 139 7.86 10.13 -0.34
N ALA A 140 7.54 11.39 -0.62
CA ALA A 140 7.80 12.51 0.27
C ALA A 140 7.02 12.39 1.60
N ILE A 141 5.75 11.93 1.55
CA ILE A 141 4.95 11.63 2.75
C ILE A 141 5.63 10.52 3.57
N MET A 142 6.07 9.42 2.92
CA MET A 142 6.73 8.31 3.62
C MET A 142 8.04 8.74 4.30
N LEU A 143 8.78 9.66 3.69
CA LEU A 143 10.04 10.17 4.23
C LEU A 143 9.88 11.34 5.21
N GLY A 144 8.67 11.82 5.47
CA GLY A 144 8.42 12.98 6.33
C GLY A 144 8.96 14.31 5.75
N LEU A 145 9.09 14.43 4.44
CA LEU A 145 9.64 15.59 3.74
C LEU A 145 8.52 16.58 3.38
N GLU A 146 8.07 17.34 4.36
CA GLU A 146 6.87 18.15 4.28
C GLU A 146 6.90 19.20 3.16
N GLU A 147 7.98 19.95 2.99
CA GLU A 147 8.11 20.97 1.94
C GLU A 147 8.02 20.35 0.55
N GLU A 148 8.66 19.18 0.36
CA GLU A 148 8.61 18.46 -0.90
C GLU A 148 7.22 17.88 -1.17
N ALA A 149 6.59 17.30 -0.14
CA ALA A 149 5.24 16.79 -0.24
C ALA A 149 4.25 17.90 -0.61
N ALA A 150 4.34 19.08 0.02
CA ALA A 150 3.54 20.25 -0.31
C ALA A 150 3.72 20.67 -1.77
N ALA A 151 4.97 20.70 -2.26
CA ALA A 151 5.26 21.03 -3.65
C ALA A 151 4.67 20.01 -4.64
N GLN A 152 4.79 18.71 -4.33
CA GLN A 152 4.23 17.65 -5.17
C GLN A 152 2.69 17.65 -5.13
N ALA A 153 2.07 17.91 -3.99
CA ALA A 153 0.62 18.02 -3.86
C ALA A 153 0.06 19.19 -4.68
N ALA A 154 0.75 20.35 -4.66
CA ALA A 154 0.38 21.51 -5.48
C ALA A 154 0.51 21.18 -6.99
N ALA A 155 1.59 20.53 -7.40
CA ALA A 155 1.81 20.12 -8.79
C ALA A 155 0.78 19.07 -9.23
N LEU A 156 0.42 18.11 -8.38
CA LEU A 156 -0.61 17.10 -8.66
C LEU A 156 -1.95 17.76 -8.96
N ARG A 157 -2.40 18.72 -8.13
CA ARG A 157 -3.63 19.48 -8.35
C ARG A 157 -3.62 20.28 -9.66
N SER A 158 -2.49 20.88 -10.01
CA SER A 158 -2.37 21.66 -11.27
C SER A 158 -2.48 20.78 -12.51
N THR A 159 -1.95 19.54 -12.45
CA THR A 159 -1.97 18.61 -13.59
C THR A 159 -3.29 17.86 -13.76
N ALA A 160 -4.13 17.79 -12.74
CA ALA A 160 -5.47 17.18 -12.83
C ALA A 160 -6.37 17.91 -13.86
N HIS A 161 -6.13 19.18 -14.12
CA HIS A 161 -6.87 20.00 -15.10
C HIS A 161 -6.37 19.84 -16.54
N ASP A 162 -5.12 19.39 -16.73
CA ASP A 162 -4.53 19.19 -18.07
C ASP A 162 -4.91 17.85 -18.72
N GLY A 163 -5.87 17.15 -18.16
CA GLY A 163 -6.27 15.76 -18.37
C GLY A 163 -6.81 15.39 -19.74
N ALA A 164 -6.13 15.76 -20.83
CA ALA A 164 -6.44 15.32 -22.19
C ALA A 164 -5.44 14.34 -22.81
N GLY A 165 -4.49 13.82 -22.05
CA GLY A 165 -3.58 12.77 -22.51
C GLY A 165 -4.32 11.43 -22.67
N ARG A 166 -4.37 10.89 -23.89
CA ARG A 166 -4.98 9.60 -24.26
C ARG A 166 -4.30 8.41 -23.58
N ALA A 167 -4.32 8.35 -22.25
CA ALA A 167 -3.94 7.13 -21.52
C ALA A 167 -5.02 6.05 -21.72
N SER A 168 -4.61 4.80 -21.85
CA SER A 168 -5.51 3.66 -22.04
C SER A 168 -6.52 3.57 -20.89
N ARG A 169 -7.70 2.99 -21.15
CA ARG A 169 -8.78 2.84 -20.15
C ARG A 169 -8.33 2.14 -18.86
N SER A 170 -7.36 1.23 -18.92
CA SER A 170 -6.84 0.55 -17.72
C SER A 170 -5.91 1.45 -16.88
N ALA A 171 -5.10 2.29 -17.53
CA ALA A 171 -4.30 3.29 -16.83
C ALA A 171 -5.15 4.42 -16.21
N ARG A 172 -6.33 4.71 -16.79
CA ARG A 172 -7.31 5.62 -16.20
C ARG A 172 -8.00 5.04 -14.96
N ALA A 173 -8.38 3.76 -14.98
CA ALA A 173 -9.02 3.13 -13.83
C ALA A 173 -8.09 3.09 -12.61
N ASP A 174 -6.80 2.76 -12.81
CA ASP A 174 -5.80 2.78 -11.75
C ASP A 174 -5.44 4.22 -11.30
N GLY A 175 -5.46 5.22 -12.20
CA GLY A 175 -5.18 6.62 -11.90
C GLY A 175 -6.33 7.31 -11.16
N GLU A 176 -7.57 7.12 -11.61
CA GLU A 176 -8.75 7.78 -11.01
C GLU A 176 -8.99 7.39 -9.54
N GLY A 177 -8.56 6.17 -9.11
CA GLY A 177 -8.66 5.76 -7.71
C GLY A 177 -7.46 6.16 -6.84
N ARG A 178 -6.28 6.44 -7.43
CA ARG A 178 -5.07 6.80 -6.69
C ARG A 178 -4.93 8.27 -6.37
N ASP A 179 -5.36 9.11 -7.28
CA ASP A 179 -5.24 10.55 -7.11
C ASP A 179 -6.06 11.05 -5.91
N PRO A 180 -7.33 10.63 -5.71
CA PRO A 180 -8.04 10.90 -4.47
C PRO A 180 -7.29 10.40 -3.23
N LEU A 181 -6.67 9.22 -3.28
CA LEU A 181 -6.00 8.66 -2.12
C LEU A 181 -4.81 9.52 -1.66
N ARG A 182 -3.97 9.98 -2.59
CA ARG A 182 -2.81 10.84 -2.25
C ARG A 182 -3.24 12.21 -1.72
N GLU A 183 -4.28 12.77 -2.31
CA GLU A 183 -4.85 14.04 -1.83
C GLU A 183 -5.47 13.89 -0.44
N ILE A 184 -6.18 12.79 -0.19
CA ILE A 184 -6.76 12.50 1.14
C ILE A 184 -5.66 12.27 2.17
N GLU A 185 -4.64 11.48 1.87
CA GLU A 185 -3.52 11.24 2.79
C GLU A 185 -2.80 12.54 3.16
N TRP A 186 -2.56 13.41 2.16
CA TRP A 186 -1.95 14.72 2.39
C TRP A 186 -2.85 15.62 3.24
N ALA A 187 -4.13 15.68 2.95
CA ALA A 187 -5.10 16.45 3.72
C ALA A 187 -5.24 15.93 5.16
N ASN A 188 -5.22 14.60 5.36
CA ASN A 188 -5.28 13.97 6.70
C ASN A 188 -4.09 14.36 7.59
N ILE A 189 -2.88 14.47 7.02
CA ILE A 189 -1.68 14.90 7.76
C ILE A 189 -1.84 16.32 8.30
N HIS A 190 -2.58 17.17 7.59
CA HIS A 190 -2.82 18.58 7.94
C HIS A 190 -4.16 18.81 8.63
N GLU A 191 -4.90 17.76 8.96
CA GLU A 191 -6.24 17.85 9.53
C GLU A 191 -7.22 18.69 8.68
N ASP A 192 -6.96 18.78 7.37
CA ASP A 192 -7.84 19.44 6.39
C ASP A 192 -8.97 18.47 5.98
N TRP A 193 -9.90 18.28 6.92
CA TRP A 193 -10.96 17.28 6.81
C TRP A 193 -11.92 17.55 5.66
N GLU A 194 -12.22 18.82 5.35
CA GLU A 194 -13.06 19.22 4.24
C GLU A 194 -12.45 18.84 2.89
N THR A 195 -11.16 19.10 2.70
CA THR A 195 -10.43 18.70 1.48
C THR A 195 -10.39 17.18 1.37
N ALA A 196 -10.12 16.46 2.46
CA ALA A 196 -10.09 15.00 2.47
C ALA A 196 -11.43 14.38 2.05
N VAL A 197 -12.56 14.86 2.61
CA VAL A 197 -13.90 14.37 2.27
C VAL A 197 -14.29 14.74 0.82
N THR A 198 -13.94 15.94 0.39
CA THR A 198 -14.21 16.37 -0.99
C THR A 198 -13.47 15.51 -2.01
N ALA A 199 -12.19 15.21 -1.76
CA ALA A 199 -11.40 14.32 -2.59
C ALA A 199 -11.94 12.88 -2.58
N ALA A 200 -12.44 12.40 -1.43
CA ALA A 200 -13.02 11.05 -1.31
C ALA A 200 -14.41 10.91 -1.95
N ALA A 201 -15.15 12.00 -2.17
CA ALA A 201 -16.55 11.99 -2.61
C ALA A 201 -16.82 11.14 -3.87
N PRO A 202 -15.99 11.17 -4.94
CA PRO A 202 -16.24 10.34 -6.12
C PRO A 202 -16.27 8.84 -5.83
N VAL A 203 -15.44 8.37 -4.88
CA VAL A 203 -15.39 6.97 -4.46
C VAL A 203 -16.50 6.64 -3.46
N LEU A 204 -16.77 7.53 -2.51
CA LEU A 204 -17.85 7.37 -1.53
C LEU A 204 -19.21 7.30 -2.21
N ASP A 205 -19.44 8.12 -3.24
CA ASP A 205 -20.66 8.15 -4.04
C ASP A 205 -20.75 7.00 -5.08
N ARG A 206 -19.76 6.12 -5.11
CA ARG A 206 -19.66 5.00 -6.06
C ARG A 206 -19.66 5.43 -7.52
N ARG A 207 -19.21 6.64 -7.82
CA ARG A 207 -19.05 7.15 -9.19
C ARG A 207 -17.79 6.60 -9.86
N VAL A 208 -16.81 6.19 -9.04
CA VAL A 208 -15.58 5.53 -9.48
C VAL A 208 -15.56 4.15 -8.81
N ASP A 209 -15.59 3.11 -9.61
CA ASP A 209 -15.41 1.73 -9.15
C ASP A 209 -14.07 1.25 -9.71
N SER A 210 -13.06 1.16 -8.85
CA SER A 210 -11.82 0.48 -9.18
C SER A 210 -11.77 -0.84 -8.42
N ASP A 211 -11.47 -1.92 -9.10
CA ASP A 211 -11.43 -3.25 -8.51
C ASP A 211 -10.42 -3.35 -7.34
N ASP A 212 -9.43 -2.46 -7.30
CA ASP A 212 -8.32 -2.55 -6.36
C ASP A 212 -8.34 -1.52 -5.21
N GLN A 213 -9.13 -0.42 -5.28
CA GLN A 213 -8.90 0.72 -4.39
C GLN A 213 -10.09 1.36 -3.66
N PRO A 214 -11.38 0.98 -3.82
CA PRO A 214 -12.44 1.72 -3.13
C PRO A 214 -12.29 1.62 -1.60
N TYR A 215 -11.77 0.51 -1.07
CA TYR A 215 -11.59 0.34 0.37
C TYR A 215 -10.45 1.18 0.95
N ALA A 216 -9.39 1.47 0.18
CA ALA A 216 -8.28 2.33 0.63
C ALA A 216 -8.77 3.76 0.87
N VAL A 217 -9.40 4.36 -0.14
CA VAL A 217 -10.00 5.70 -0.06
C VAL A 217 -11.03 5.77 1.06
N GLN A 218 -11.90 4.76 1.17
CA GLN A 218 -12.91 4.70 2.23
C GLN A 218 -12.28 4.60 3.62
N SER A 219 -11.19 3.86 3.77
CA SER A 219 -10.48 3.72 5.04
C SER A 219 -9.83 5.05 5.46
N GLU A 220 -9.19 5.76 4.53
CA GLU A 220 -8.61 7.09 4.79
C GLU A 220 -9.66 8.17 5.05
N ALA A 221 -10.87 8.04 4.52
CA ALA A 221 -11.96 8.97 4.73
C ALA A 221 -12.68 8.80 6.09
N LEU A 222 -12.41 7.73 6.86
CA LEU A 222 -13.14 7.44 8.11
C LEU A 222 -13.00 8.55 9.15
N LEU A 223 -11.77 8.99 9.40
CA LEU A 223 -11.48 10.03 10.36
C LEU A 223 -11.98 11.40 9.92
N PRO A 224 -11.74 11.86 8.69
CA PRO A 224 -12.35 13.09 8.17
C PRO A 224 -13.87 13.15 8.28
N LEU A 225 -14.55 12.07 7.88
CA LEU A 225 -16.01 12.00 8.00
C LEU A 225 -16.48 12.08 9.45
N LEU A 226 -15.75 11.45 10.38
CA LEU A 226 -16.06 11.50 11.81
C LEU A 226 -15.85 12.92 12.36
N ALA A 227 -14.73 13.55 12.02
CA ALA A 227 -14.35 14.89 12.49
C ALA A 227 -15.36 15.96 12.04
N LEU A 228 -15.89 15.83 10.81
CA LEU A 228 -16.94 16.71 10.29
C LEU A 228 -18.35 16.36 10.76
N GLY A 229 -18.51 15.38 11.67
CA GLY A 229 -19.82 14.99 12.20
C GLY A 229 -20.66 14.11 11.27
N HIS A 230 -20.11 13.67 10.14
CA HIS A 230 -20.78 12.78 9.19
C HIS A 230 -20.80 11.32 9.66
N SER A 231 -21.25 11.10 10.90
CA SER A 231 -21.13 9.80 11.61
C SER A 231 -21.75 8.63 10.87
N GLN A 232 -22.89 8.84 10.17
CA GLN A 232 -23.53 7.76 9.41
C GLN A 232 -22.71 7.40 8.16
N ALA A 233 -22.21 8.40 7.43
CA ALA A 233 -21.36 8.18 6.25
C ALA A 233 -20.06 7.47 6.64
N ALA A 234 -19.44 7.85 7.76
CA ALA A 234 -18.26 7.17 8.30
C ALA A 234 -18.54 5.71 8.66
N TRP A 235 -19.71 5.44 9.26
CA TRP A 235 -20.11 4.07 9.58
C TRP A 235 -20.34 3.23 8.34
N ASP A 236 -21.04 3.76 7.33
CA ASP A 236 -21.31 3.07 6.07
C ASP A 236 -20.01 2.78 5.31
N ALA A 237 -19.08 3.75 5.26
CA ALA A 237 -17.75 3.59 4.71
C ALA A 237 -16.96 2.50 5.46
N HIS A 238 -16.98 2.50 6.80
CA HIS A 238 -16.33 1.46 7.61
C HIS A 238 -16.90 0.07 7.30
N VAL A 239 -18.23 -0.09 7.31
CA VAL A 239 -18.85 -1.42 7.09
C VAL A 239 -18.56 -1.93 5.69
N TYR A 240 -18.64 -1.06 4.68
CA TYR A 240 -18.44 -1.43 3.29
C TYR A 240 -16.97 -1.80 3.01
N SER A 241 -16.03 -0.94 3.41
CA SER A 241 -14.61 -1.17 3.16
C SER A 241 -14.06 -2.33 3.98
N TYR A 242 -14.40 -2.44 5.26
CA TYR A 242 -13.92 -3.53 6.12
C TYR A 242 -14.35 -4.92 5.64
N ARG A 243 -15.56 -5.06 5.08
CA ARG A 243 -16.02 -6.35 4.52
C ARG A 243 -15.13 -6.86 3.41
N ARG A 244 -14.53 -5.98 2.63
CA ARG A 244 -13.59 -6.31 1.54
C ARG A 244 -12.16 -6.39 2.06
N LEU A 245 -11.74 -5.39 2.82
CA LEU A 245 -10.39 -5.26 3.35
C LEU A 245 -9.95 -6.49 4.15
N ARG A 246 -10.80 -7.06 4.98
CA ARG A 246 -10.44 -8.19 5.84
C ARG A 246 -9.94 -9.44 5.10
N PHE A 247 -10.17 -9.53 3.80
CA PHE A 247 -9.71 -10.62 2.91
C PHE A 247 -8.63 -10.15 1.92
N ALA A 248 -8.31 -8.86 1.91
CA ALA A 248 -7.32 -8.31 1.01
C ALA A 248 -5.89 -8.60 1.50
N PRO A 249 -4.92 -8.78 0.59
CA PRO A 249 -3.52 -8.99 0.97
C PRO A 249 -2.95 -7.84 1.81
N ASN A 250 -3.38 -6.61 1.53
CA ASN A 250 -2.93 -5.38 2.18
C ASN A 250 -3.80 -4.97 3.39
N VAL A 251 -4.48 -5.93 4.05
CA VAL A 251 -5.34 -5.64 5.20
C VAL A 251 -4.62 -4.84 6.29
N MET A 252 -3.36 -5.15 6.56
CA MET A 252 -2.58 -4.50 7.63
C MET A 252 -2.36 -3.01 7.35
N SER A 253 -2.23 -2.60 6.08
CA SER A 253 -2.01 -1.20 5.69
C SER A 253 -3.17 -0.26 6.00
N TYR A 254 -4.39 -0.79 6.16
CA TYR A 254 -5.58 0.05 6.38
C TYR A 254 -6.34 -0.30 7.66
N LEU A 255 -6.00 -1.42 8.29
CA LEU A 255 -6.71 -1.87 9.50
C LEU A 255 -6.58 -0.88 10.65
N GLY A 256 -5.42 -0.24 10.78
CA GLY A 256 -5.18 0.80 11.79
C GLY A 256 -6.21 1.93 11.71
N LYS A 257 -6.54 2.41 10.52
CA LYS A 257 -7.56 3.46 10.29
C LYS A 257 -8.95 3.03 10.78
N HIS A 258 -9.32 1.76 10.57
CA HIS A 258 -10.57 1.22 11.09
C HIS A 258 -10.58 1.12 12.61
N LEU A 259 -9.47 0.73 13.24
CA LEU A 259 -9.35 0.65 14.68
C LEU A 259 -9.42 2.04 15.31
N GLU A 260 -8.71 3.01 14.76
CA GLU A 260 -8.74 4.42 15.14
C GLU A 260 -10.17 4.97 15.08
N TYR A 261 -10.84 4.82 13.94
CA TYR A 261 -12.24 5.23 13.79
C TYR A 261 -13.16 4.60 14.84
N LEU A 262 -13.03 3.29 15.10
CA LEU A 262 -13.88 2.59 16.07
C LEU A 262 -13.62 3.05 17.49
N ALA A 263 -12.37 3.32 17.85
CA ALA A 263 -12.03 3.88 19.16
C ALA A 263 -12.64 5.27 19.34
N LEU A 264 -12.39 6.18 18.39
CA LEU A 264 -12.82 7.58 18.47
C LEU A 264 -14.33 7.77 18.33
N SER A 265 -15.01 6.85 17.65
CA SER A 265 -16.49 6.88 17.50
C SER A 265 -17.26 6.22 18.64
N GLY A 266 -16.61 5.87 19.77
CA GLY A 266 -17.25 5.21 20.92
C GLY A 266 -17.63 3.75 20.66
N ARG A 267 -16.96 3.08 19.74
CA ARG A 267 -17.19 1.67 19.38
C ARG A 267 -15.99 0.77 19.72
N ALA A 268 -15.29 1.09 20.81
CA ALA A 268 -14.07 0.40 21.24
C ALA A 268 -14.26 -1.12 21.40
N ALA A 269 -15.41 -1.58 21.91
CA ALA A 269 -15.73 -2.99 22.03
C ALA A 269 -15.72 -3.74 20.67
N ARG A 270 -16.16 -3.07 19.58
CA ARG A 270 -16.05 -3.62 18.23
C ARG A 270 -14.61 -3.57 17.71
N GLY A 271 -13.91 -2.48 17.98
CA GLY A 271 -12.49 -2.32 17.68
C GLY A 271 -11.65 -3.45 18.29
N LEU A 272 -11.89 -3.76 19.57
CA LEU A 272 -11.20 -4.82 20.30
C LEU A 272 -11.43 -6.20 19.68
N ARG A 273 -12.66 -6.52 19.25
CA ARG A 273 -12.91 -7.79 18.54
C ARG A 273 -12.16 -7.88 17.22
N ILE A 274 -12.15 -6.78 16.45
CA ILE A 274 -11.42 -6.72 15.18
C ILE A 274 -9.92 -6.81 15.45
N MET A 275 -9.39 -6.03 16.37
CA MET A 275 -7.98 -6.06 16.74
C MET A 275 -7.52 -7.48 17.10
N ARG A 276 -8.25 -8.18 18.00
CA ARG A 276 -7.96 -9.57 18.39
C ARG A 276 -7.91 -10.55 17.22
N SER A 277 -8.66 -10.29 16.15
CA SER A 277 -8.66 -11.15 14.96
C SER A 277 -7.41 -10.99 14.08
N PHE A 278 -6.66 -9.90 14.24
CA PHE A 278 -5.56 -9.55 13.33
C PHE A 278 -4.20 -9.36 14.00
N VAL A 279 -4.12 -8.93 15.26
CA VAL A 279 -2.82 -8.66 15.91
C VAL A 279 -1.94 -9.91 16.03
N GLY A 280 -2.52 -11.11 16.02
CA GLY A 280 -1.81 -12.38 15.92
C GLY A 280 -1.05 -12.56 14.60
N ARG A 281 -1.30 -11.71 13.62
CA ARG A 281 -0.66 -11.69 12.30
C ARG A 281 0.18 -10.43 12.09
N ALA A 282 0.54 -9.71 13.15
CA ALA A 282 1.31 -8.45 13.03
C ALA A 282 2.64 -8.61 12.29
N ASN A 283 3.26 -9.79 12.37
CA ASN A 283 4.48 -10.13 11.63
C ASN A 283 4.26 -10.33 10.11
N GLU A 284 3.01 -10.34 9.63
CA GLU A 284 2.69 -10.35 8.19
C GLU A 284 2.68 -8.92 7.59
N ALA A 285 2.80 -7.88 8.41
CA ALA A 285 2.93 -6.51 7.90
C ALA A 285 4.14 -6.41 6.98
N GLN A 286 3.92 -5.90 5.78
CA GLN A 286 4.94 -5.85 4.73
C GLN A 286 5.73 -4.55 4.72
N SER A 287 5.32 -3.55 5.52
CA SER A 287 6.04 -2.29 5.68
C SER A 287 6.02 -1.81 7.14
N ALA A 288 7.00 -1.01 7.49
CA ALA A 288 7.10 -0.35 8.77
C ALA A 288 5.86 0.52 9.04
N ARG A 289 5.43 1.29 8.05
CA ARG A 289 4.25 2.14 8.12
C ARG A 289 2.97 1.36 8.39
N ALA A 290 2.74 0.26 7.68
CA ALA A 290 1.56 -0.58 7.89
C ALA A 290 1.51 -1.14 9.33
N LEU A 291 2.65 -1.55 9.88
CA LEU A 291 2.74 -2.02 11.26
C LEU A 291 2.50 -0.87 12.25
N MET A 292 3.10 0.29 12.04
CA MET A 292 2.93 1.47 12.88
C MET A 292 1.45 1.91 12.92
N ASP A 293 0.78 1.98 11.76
CA ASP A 293 -0.63 2.34 11.67
C ASP A 293 -1.52 1.32 12.41
N LEU A 294 -1.24 0.01 12.26
CA LEU A 294 -1.94 -1.05 12.99
C LEU A 294 -1.79 -0.89 14.50
N LEU A 295 -0.55 -0.69 14.98
CA LEU A 295 -0.25 -0.56 16.41
C LEU A 295 -0.87 0.71 16.99
N SER A 296 -0.79 1.83 16.28
CA SER A 296 -1.40 3.11 16.70
C SER A 296 -2.91 3.00 16.86
N GLY A 297 -3.59 2.40 15.89
CA GLY A 297 -5.02 2.12 15.99
C GLY A 297 -5.35 1.15 17.11
N ALA A 298 -4.54 0.12 17.34
CA ALA A 298 -4.70 -0.82 18.44
C ALA A 298 -4.53 -0.16 19.81
N VAL A 299 -3.54 0.73 19.97
CA VAL A 299 -3.32 1.53 21.18
C VAL A 299 -4.57 2.35 21.54
N LEU A 300 -5.20 3.00 20.55
CA LEU A 300 -6.42 3.76 20.78
C LEU A 300 -7.57 2.87 21.26
N VAL A 301 -7.75 1.70 20.64
CA VAL A 301 -8.78 0.72 21.06
C VAL A 301 -8.52 0.23 22.48
N LEU A 302 -7.28 -0.09 22.82
CA LEU A 302 -6.90 -0.54 24.16
C LEU A 302 -7.14 0.54 25.20
N ARG A 303 -6.75 1.78 24.90
CA ARG A 303 -6.98 2.95 25.79
C ARG A 303 -8.46 3.17 26.08
N GLU A 304 -9.32 3.12 25.06
CA GLU A 304 -10.75 3.28 25.26
C GLU A 304 -11.36 2.07 26.01
N SER A 305 -10.86 0.85 25.74
CA SER A 305 -11.26 -0.35 26.51
C SER A 305 -10.88 -0.24 27.99
N GLU A 306 -9.72 0.32 28.32
CA GLU A 306 -9.33 0.62 29.72
C GLU A 306 -10.28 1.63 30.36
N ARG A 307 -10.67 2.70 29.65
CA ARG A 307 -11.65 3.71 30.14
C ARG A 307 -13.02 3.10 30.37
N GLU A 308 -13.40 2.09 29.61
CA GLU A 308 -14.62 1.29 29.83
C GLU A 308 -14.49 0.28 30.97
N GLY A 309 -13.38 0.26 31.74
CA GLY A 309 -13.14 -0.65 32.85
C GLY A 309 -12.69 -2.05 32.47
N ARG A 310 -12.29 -2.27 31.21
CA ARG A 310 -11.92 -3.57 30.65
C ARG A 310 -10.41 -3.85 30.69
N GLY A 311 -9.62 -3.00 31.33
CA GLY A 311 -8.16 -3.07 31.34
C GLY A 311 -7.58 -4.40 31.87
N ALA A 312 -8.27 -5.08 32.78
CA ALA A 312 -7.86 -6.37 33.32
C ALA A 312 -8.23 -7.59 32.44
N GLU A 313 -9.04 -7.39 31.38
CA GLU A 313 -9.34 -8.46 30.44
C GLU A 313 -8.07 -8.93 29.70
N PRO A 314 -7.95 -10.22 29.38
CA PRO A 314 -6.84 -10.72 28.58
C PRO A 314 -6.93 -10.21 27.13
N LEU A 315 -5.78 -10.15 26.46
CA LEU A 315 -5.70 -9.84 25.02
C LEU A 315 -6.41 -10.89 24.17
N ASP A 316 -6.50 -12.12 24.66
CA ASP A 316 -7.09 -13.32 24.02
C ASP A 316 -6.37 -13.82 22.74
N THR A 317 -5.44 -13.07 22.27
CA THR A 317 -4.64 -13.41 21.07
C THR A 317 -3.18 -13.08 21.33
N GLY A 318 -2.28 -14.02 21.11
CA GLY A 318 -0.85 -13.74 21.15
C GLY A 318 -0.44 -12.85 19.97
N VAL A 319 0.47 -11.91 20.22
CA VAL A 319 1.07 -11.08 19.17
C VAL A 319 2.48 -11.60 18.94
N PRO A 320 2.81 -12.10 17.73
CA PRO A 320 4.14 -12.62 17.45
C PRO A 320 5.18 -11.52 17.54
N SER A 321 6.45 -11.91 17.75
CA SER A 321 7.56 -10.97 17.61
C SER A 321 7.57 -10.36 16.20
N VAL A 322 7.77 -9.07 16.12
CA VAL A 322 7.89 -8.30 14.87
C VAL A 322 9.34 -7.85 14.66
N ALA A 323 10.27 -8.74 14.97
CA ALA A 323 11.71 -8.49 15.03
C ALA A 323 12.32 -7.85 13.76
N ALA A 324 11.64 -7.94 12.62
CA ALA A 324 12.06 -7.23 11.41
C ALA A 324 11.98 -5.69 11.57
N TRP A 325 11.09 -5.20 12.43
CA TRP A 325 10.79 -3.78 12.61
C TRP A 325 11.04 -3.30 14.04
N CYS A 326 10.79 -4.18 15.03
CA CYS A 326 10.90 -3.85 16.44
C CYS A 326 11.52 -5.03 17.20
N PRO A 327 12.66 -4.84 17.90
CA PRO A 327 13.28 -5.89 18.69
C PRO A 327 12.43 -6.21 19.92
N GLY A 328 12.31 -7.50 20.23
CA GLY A 328 11.65 -7.95 21.45
C GLY A 328 10.86 -9.24 21.28
N PRO A 329 10.46 -9.84 22.40
CA PRO A 329 9.60 -11.00 22.38
C PRO A 329 8.17 -10.62 21.98
N GLY A 330 7.41 -11.60 21.50
CA GLY A 330 5.97 -11.43 21.29
C GLY A 330 5.20 -11.21 22.61
N ILE A 331 3.94 -10.83 22.50
CA ILE A 331 3.03 -10.61 23.63
C ILE A 331 2.12 -11.82 23.77
N GLY A 332 2.04 -12.39 24.97
CA GLY A 332 1.20 -13.58 25.24
C GLY A 332 -0.30 -13.26 25.19
N ALA A 333 -1.12 -14.24 24.79
CA ALA A 333 -2.59 -14.10 24.74
C ALA A 333 -3.23 -13.76 26.09
N GLY A 334 -2.65 -14.23 27.19
CA GLY A 334 -3.12 -13.96 28.54
C GLY A 334 -2.75 -12.58 29.08
N THR A 335 -1.99 -11.77 28.35
CA THR A 335 -1.58 -10.43 28.80
C THR A 335 -2.78 -9.52 28.96
N PRO A 336 -2.98 -8.86 30.13
CA PRO A 336 -4.06 -7.90 30.32
C PRO A 336 -3.96 -6.71 29.33
N LEU A 337 -5.10 -6.13 28.93
CA LEU A 337 -5.14 -5.03 27.97
C LEU A 337 -4.33 -3.82 28.41
N ASN A 338 -4.39 -3.47 29.70
CA ASN A 338 -3.62 -2.37 30.31
C ASN A 338 -2.10 -2.62 30.38
N VAL A 339 -1.67 -3.88 30.24
CA VAL A 339 -0.25 -4.25 30.13
C VAL A 339 0.17 -4.33 28.66
N ALA A 340 -0.72 -4.79 27.78
CA ALA A 340 -0.44 -4.87 26.34
C ALA A 340 -0.32 -3.48 25.70
N ARG A 341 -1.14 -2.49 26.12
CA ARG A 341 -1.14 -1.14 25.54
C ARG A 341 0.24 -0.46 25.56
N PRO A 342 0.93 -0.33 26.70
CA PRO A 342 2.25 0.32 26.69
C PRO A 342 3.30 -0.43 25.83
N LEU A 343 3.17 -1.74 25.69
CA LEU A 343 4.04 -2.51 24.78
C LEU A 343 3.77 -2.16 23.31
N PHE A 344 2.51 -1.99 22.93
CA PHE A 344 2.14 -1.55 21.57
C PHE A 344 2.57 -0.10 21.32
N GLU A 345 2.47 0.79 22.32
CA GLU A 345 2.97 2.16 22.25
C GLU A 345 4.50 2.17 22.04
N GLU A 346 5.24 1.37 22.82
CA GLU A 346 6.68 1.24 22.67
C GLU A 346 7.08 0.76 21.28
N TRP A 347 6.39 -0.27 20.77
CA TRP A 347 6.65 -0.78 19.42
C TRP A 347 6.35 0.26 18.34
N ALA A 348 5.22 0.98 18.43
CA ALA A 348 4.86 2.02 17.49
C ALA A 348 5.85 3.20 17.49
N CYS A 349 6.41 3.55 18.65
CA CYS A 349 7.43 4.59 18.76
C CYS A 349 8.82 4.16 18.28
N HIS A 350 9.09 2.84 18.24
CA HIS A 350 10.38 2.31 17.81
C HIS A 350 10.49 2.24 16.28
N ILE A 351 9.38 2.04 15.60
CA ILE A 351 9.27 1.99 14.13
C ILE A 351 9.44 3.38 13.53
#